data_041807cca3dbae13b0be7a425603a7be
#
_entry.id   041807cca3dbae13b0be7a425603a7be
#
_cell.length_a   1.000
_cell.length_b   1.000
_cell.length_c   1.000
_cell.angle_alpha   90.00
_cell.angle_beta   90.00
_cell.angle_gamma   90.00
#
_symmetry.space_group_name_H-M   'P 1'
#
loop_
_entity.id
_entity.type
_entity.pdbx_description
1 polymer ?
#
loop_
_entity_poly.entity_id
_entity_poly.type
_entity_poly.pdbx_seq_one_letter_code
_entity_poly.pdbx_strand_id
1 'polypeptide(L)'
;MARMIPSVISPETKSGAEKKIFKWFENAPSTEDWVVFHSLGIAHHQTLIEGEVDFLVVAPKLGIFALEVKGGRVKRTDGMWTFTNRANQVTTKSRGPFEQASEAIFSIMDAIKEKADAAHYNVSNLHFGFGVMVPDIEYGTMGIDEEPWQVFDCNDGDNVRDFIIRLAEGSKKKYEETYGKLNPSKLPTTQDAKYLISILRSDFDKVLAIKARINNAEQELIELTEKQYKCLDQIEENRRGIVYGPAGTGKTLLAIEQAKKSVANGKRVALICFNSSIGTWFETYFNELAKEYKPAYVGTFHSLLM
;
A
#
# COMPACT_ATOMS: atom_id res chain seq x y z
N MET A 1 17.64 -2.35 20.16
CA MET A 1 16.30 -2.33 19.53
C MET A 1 16.46 -2.05 18.06
N ALA A 2 15.88 -2.87 17.20
CA ALA A 2 15.98 -2.68 15.75
C ALA A 2 15.13 -1.48 15.26
N ARG A 3 15.59 -0.83 14.19
CA ARG A 3 14.79 0.21 13.52
C ARG A 3 13.74 -0.44 12.63
N MET A 4 12.48 -0.38 13.03
CA MET A 4 11.36 -0.89 12.24
C MET A 4 10.95 0.09 11.13
N ILE A 5 10.61 -0.41 9.94
CA ILE A 5 10.08 0.37 8.81
C ILE A 5 8.87 -0.38 8.20
N PRO A 6 7.65 0.11 8.37
CA PRO A 6 7.27 1.33 9.11
C PRO A 6 7.55 1.21 10.62
N SER A 7 7.64 2.33 11.33
CA SER A 7 7.87 2.36 12.78
C SER A 7 6.71 1.81 13.62
N VAL A 8 5.54 1.69 13.01
CA VAL A 8 4.33 1.13 13.63
C VAL A 8 3.74 0.11 12.68
N ILE A 9 3.33 -1.03 13.21
CA ILE A 9 2.67 -2.07 12.41
C ILE A 9 1.30 -1.58 11.92
N SER A 10 0.98 -1.88 10.65
CA SER A 10 -0.32 -1.50 10.09
C SER A 10 -1.48 -2.09 10.91
N PRO A 11 -2.50 -1.30 11.26
CA PRO A 11 -3.73 -1.83 11.87
C PRO A 11 -4.42 -2.90 11.01
N GLU A 12 -4.23 -2.85 9.69
CA GLU A 12 -4.80 -3.79 8.72
C GLU A 12 -4.10 -5.15 8.71
N THR A 13 -2.90 -5.27 9.30
CA THR A 13 -2.21 -6.56 9.42
C THR A 13 -3.06 -7.54 10.20
N LYS A 14 -3.55 -8.59 9.51
CA LYS A 14 -4.43 -9.61 10.10
C LYS A 14 -3.66 -10.70 10.83
N SER A 15 -2.42 -10.96 10.44
CA SER A 15 -1.58 -12.01 10.98
C SER A 15 -1.15 -11.71 12.42
N GLY A 16 -1.59 -12.55 13.35
CA GLY A 16 -1.16 -12.46 14.75
C GLY A 16 0.31 -12.86 14.95
N ALA A 17 0.86 -13.71 14.08
CA ALA A 17 2.28 -14.10 14.09
C ALA A 17 3.17 -12.93 13.68
N GLU A 18 2.83 -12.22 12.60
CA GLU A 18 3.55 -11.03 12.18
C GLU A 18 3.54 -9.94 13.26
N LYS A 19 2.39 -9.73 13.93
CA LYS A 19 2.29 -8.77 15.05
C LYS A 19 3.22 -9.11 16.21
N LYS A 20 3.38 -10.41 16.53
CA LYS A 20 4.31 -10.87 17.56
C LYS A 20 5.77 -10.63 17.13
N ILE A 21 6.12 -11.07 15.93
CA ILE A 21 7.49 -10.97 15.40
C ILE A 21 7.92 -9.52 15.27
N PHE A 22 6.99 -8.63 14.81
CA PHE A 22 7.26 -7.19 14.75
C PHE A 22 7.68 -6.64 16.12
N LYS A 23 6.92 -6.97 17.18
CA LYS A 23 7.24 -6.55 18.56
C LYS A 23 8.55 -7.16 19.08
N TRP A 24 8.85 -8.38 18.69
CA TRP A 24 10.10 -9.02 19.08
C TRP A 24 11.31 -8.34 18.44
N PHE A 25 11.26 -7.98 17.17
CA PHE A 25 12.31 -7.19 16.53
C PHE A 25 12.41 -5.78 17.12
N GLU A 26 11.27 -5.11 17.32
CA GLU A 26 11.23 -3.79 17.95
C GLU A 26 11.92 -3.77 19.32
N ASN A 27 11.78 -4.84 20.11
CA ASN A 27 12.33 -4.94 21.46
C ASN A 27 13.64 -5.73 21.56
N ALA A 28 14.15 -6.32 20.47
CA ALA A 28 15.32 -7.14 20.47
C ALA A 28 16.56 -6.37 20.97
N PRO A 29 17.26 -6.86 22.01
CA PRO A 29 18.46 -6.20 22.52
C PRO A 29 19.64 -6.38 21.56
N SER A 30 20.58 -5.43 21.56
CA SER A 30 21.80 -5.46 20.75
C SER A 30 21.56 -5.59 19.23
N THR A 31 20.53 -4.85 18.75
CA THR A 31 20.15 -4.78 17.34
C THR A 31 19.98 -3.31 16.87
N GLU A 32 20.64 -2.37 17.55
CA GLU A 32 20.47 -0.92 17.33
C GLU A 32 20.91 -0.46 15.94
N ASP A 33 21.79 -1.21 15.30
CA ASP A 33 22.25 -0.99 13.92
C ASP A 33 21.44 -1.75 12.86
N TRP A 34 20.45 -2.56 13.27
CA TRP A 34 19.61 -3.31 12.35
C TRP A 34 18.45 -2.49 11.84
N VAL A 35 18.09 -2.75 10.58
CA VAL A 35 16.89 -2.21 9.95
C VAL A 35 15.97 -3.36 9.54
N VAL A 36 14.72 -3.30 9.96
CA VAL A 36 13.73 -4.33 9.67
C VAL A 36 12.55 -3.71 8.94
N PHE A 37 12.40 -4.08 7.67
CA PHE A 37 11.22 -3.72 6.88
C PHE A 37 10.13 -4.74 7.14
N HIS A 38 8.90 -4.29 7.38
CA HIS A 38 7.72 -5.13 7.47
C HIS A 38 6.79 -4.83 6.31
N SER A 39 6.21 -5.89 5.73
CA SER A 39 5.25 -5.81 4.63
C SER A 39 5.83 -5.01 3.45
N LEU A 40 6.99 -5.44 2.96
CA LEU A 40 7.67 -4.77 1.85
C LEU A 40 7.12 -5.30 0.52
N GLY A 41 6.32 -4.46 -0.17
CA GLY A 41 5.81 -4.76 -1.50
C GLY A 41 6.92 -4.73 -2.56
N ILE A 42 6.92 -5.71 -3.46
CA ILE A 42 7.85 -5.84 -4.57
C ILE A 42 7.08 -5.72 -5.88
N ALA A 43 7.28 -4.62 -6.61
CA ALA A 43 6.57 -4.32 -7.86
C ALA A 43 6.91 -5.30 -9.01
N HIS A 44 8.13 -5.89 -9.00
CA HIS A 44 8.58 -6.88 -9.98
C HIS A 44 8.95 -8.19 -9.29
N HIS A 45 7.95 -9.01 -9.01
CA HIS A 45 8.16 -10.35 -8.48
C HIS A 45 8.37 -11.35 -9.62
N GLN A 46 9.28 -12.34 -9.46
CA GLN A 46 9.63 -13.28 -10.52
C GLN A 46 8.44 -14.12 -11.04
N THR A 47 7.45 -14.37 -10.20
CA THR A 47 6.32 -15.27 -10.51
C THR A 47 4.94 -14.64 -10.30
N LEU A 48 4.87 -13.47 -9.68
CA LEU A 48 3.63 -12.74 -9.39
C LEU A 48 3.74 -11.32 -9.94
N ILE A 49 2.60 -10.73 -10.30
CA ILE A 49 2.53 -9.32 -10.75
C ILE A 49 2.96 -8.39 -9.61
N GLU A 50 2.62 -8.76 -8.37
CA GLU A 50 3.04 -8.11 -7.14
C GLU A 50 3.43 -9.17 -6.13
N GLY A 51 4.57 -9.00 -5.46
CA GLY A 51 5.04 -9.85 -4.37
C GLY A 51 5.17 -9.03 -3.09
N GLU A 52 5.12 -9.70 -1.96
CA GLU A 52 5.32 -9.10 -0.65
C GLU A 52 6.30 -9.94 0.14
N VAL A 53 7.16 -9.28 0.91
CA VAL A 53 8.04 -9.91 1.90
C VAL A 53 7.51 -9.54 3.27
N ASP A 54 7.18 -10.54 4.10
CA ASP A 54 6.66 -10.28 5.44
C ASP A 54 7.66 -9.47 6.26
N PHE A 55 8.93 -9.91 6.29
CA PHE A 55 10.02 -9.13 6.88
C PHE A 55 11.28 -9.20 6.03
N LEU A 56 11.95 -8.05 5.86
CA LEU A 56 13.31 -7.97 5.33
C LEU A 56 14.21 -7.38 6.42
N VAL A 57 15.18 -8.17 6.89
CA VAL A 57 16.14 -7.78 7.92
C VAL A 57 17.45 -7.41 7.27
N VAL A 58 17.90 -6.18 7.45
CA VAL A 58 19.26 -5.72 7.10
C VAL A 58 20.05 -5.66 8.39
N ALA A 59 20.93 -6.63 8.58
CA ALA A 59 21.78 -6.78 9.77
C ALA A 59 23.24 -6.50 9.39
N PRO A 60 23.82 -5.33 9.75
CA PRO A 60 25.21 -5.01 9.47
C PRO A 60 26.16 -6.09 10.00
N LYS A 61 27.18 -6.43 9.20
CA LYS A 61 28.17 -7.50 9.43
C LYS A 61 27.62 -8.93 9.38
N LEU A 62 26.31 -9.13 9.19
CA LEU A 62 25.68 -10.44 9.10
C LEU A 62 25.14 -10.72 7.69
N GLY A 63 24.29 -9.87 7.14
CA GLY A 63 23.67 -10.06 5.85
C GLY A 63 22.32 -9.35 5.72
N ILE A 64 21.61 -9.69 4.63
CA ILE A 64 20.25 -9.24 4.34
C ILE A 64 19.38 -10.47 4.21
N PHE A 65 18.31 -10.54 5.00
CA PHE A 65 17.50 -11.74 5.14
C PHE A 65 16.03 -11.48 4.89
N ALA A 66 15.44 -12.19 3.92
CA ALA A 66 13.98 -12.23 3.75
C ALA A 66 13.39 -13.31 4.65
N LEU A 67 12.34 -12.97 5.37
CA LEU A 67 11.66 -13.87 6.29
C LEU A 67 10.19 -14.00 5.90
N GLU A 68 9.74 -15.22 5.73
CA GLU A 68 8.34 -15.57 5.53
C GLU A 68 7.73 -16.03 6.86
N VAL A 69 6.56 -15.52 7.20
CA VAL A 69 5.90 -15.81 8.48
C VAL A 69 4.63 -16.62 8.27
N LYS A 70 4.51 -17.74 8.96
CA LYS A 70 3.28 -18.53 8.97
C LYS A 70 2.81 -18.74 10.40
N GLY A 71 1.66 -18.12 10.73
CA GLY A 71 0.99 -18.31 12.01
C GLY A 71 0.01 -19.48 12.01
N GLY A 72 -0.26 -20.03 13.19
CA GLY A 72 -1.17 -21.13 13.38
C GLY A 72 -0.57 -22.48 13.02
N ARG A 73 -1.41 -23.43 12.55
CA ARG A 73 -0.98 -24.78 12.21
C ARG A 73 -0.48 -24.85 10.78
N VAL A 74 0.67 -25.49 10.58
CA VAL A 74 1.23 -25.78 9.26
C VAL A 74 1.24 -27.31 9.06
N LYS A 75 0.84 -27.77 7.90
CA LYS A 75 0.85 -29.19 7.53
C LYS A 75 1.30 -29.32 6.07
N ARG A 76 2.12 -30.33 5.76
CA ARG A 76 2.48 -30.76 4.40
C ARG A 76 1.96 -32.17 4.16
N THR A 77 1.23 -32.41 3.08
CA THR A 77 0.73 -33.73 2.71
C THR A 77 0.70 -33.80 1.18
N ASP A 78 1.28 -34.84 0.61
CA ASP A 78 1.37 -35.05 -0.84
C ASP A 78 1.92 -33.82 -1.60
N GLY A 79 2.93 -33.14 -1.02
CA GLY A 79 3.52 -31.93 -1.59
C GLY A 79 2.68 -30.65 -1.40
N MET A 80 1.47 -30.76 -0.88
CA MET A 80 0.58 -29.60 -0.65
C MET A 80 0.73 -29.07 0.78
N TRP A 81 0.90 -27.77 0.89
CA TRP A 81 0.98 -27.06 2.16
C TRP A 81 -0.40 -26.58 2.60
N THR A 82 -0.77 -26.90 3.81
CA THR A 82 -2.03 -26.46 4.43
C THR A 82 -1.74 -25.61 5.65
N PHE A 83 -2.24 -24.39 5.64
CA PHE A 83 -2.12 -23.42 6.73
C PHE A 83 -3.49 -23.23 7.38
N THR A 84 -3.56 -23.38 8.70
CA THR A 84 -4.79 -23.16 9.47
C THR A 84 -4.55 -22.02 10.45
N ASN A 85 -5.23 -20.92 10.27
CA ASN A 85 -5.11 -19.77 11.16
C ASN A 85 -5.88 -19.97 12.48
N ARG A 86 -5.74 -19.02 13.43
CA ARG A 86 -6.44 -19.10 14.74
C ARG A 86 -7.96 -19.05 14.66
N ALA A 87 -8.53 -18.61 13.55
CA ALA A 87 -9.97 -18.62 13.28
C ALA A 87 -10.42 -19.92 12.59
N ASN A 88 -9.58 -20.97 12.58
CA ASN A 88 -9.81 -22.23 11.90
C ASN A 88 -10.05 -22.12 10.38
N GLN A 89 -9.64 -21.03 9.77
CA GLN A 89 -9.68 -20.91 8.32
C GLN A 89 -8.49 -21.66 7.74
N VAL A 90 -8.77 -22.51 6.74
CA VAL A 90 -7.80 -23.38 6.09
C VAL A 90 -7.47 -22.83 4.70
N THR A 91 -6.18 -22.68 4.41
CA THR A 91 -5.68 -22.33 3.08
C THR A 91 -4.71 -23.40 2.62
N THR A 92 -4.89 -23.92 1.41
CA THR A 92 -4.00 -24.92 0.81
C THR A 92 -3.28 -24.31 -0.40
N LYS A 93 -1.96 -24.51 -0.46
CA LYS A 93 -1.08 -24.02 -1.52
C LYS A 93 -0.10 -25.11 -1.94
N SER A 94 0.28 -25.13 -3.22
CA SER A 94 1.36 -25.98 -3.73
C SER A 94 2.73 -25.46 -3.33
N ARG A 95 2.87 -24.12 -3.18
CA ARG A 95 4.13 -23.46 -2.84
C ARG A 95 4.27 -23.33 -1.33
N GLY A 96 5.43 -23.77 -0.83
CA GLY A 96 5.78 -23.73 0.58
C GLY A 96 6.32 -22.37 1.03
N PRO A 97 6.48 -22.17 2.35
CA PRO A 97 7.01 -20.94 2.89
C PRO A 97 8.49 -20.71 2.53
N PHE A 98 9.28 -21.79 2.36
CA PHE A 98 10.67 -21.70 1.93
C PHE A 98 10.83 -21.22 0.50
N GLU A 99 9.97 -21.71 -0.42
CA GLU A 99 9.92 -21.20 -1.80
C GLU A 99 9.53 -19.74 -1.83
N GLN A 100 8.51 -19.34 -1.03
CA GLN A 100 8.05 -17.97 -0.95
C GLN A 100 9.18 -17.05 -0.45
N ALA A 101 9.87 -17.40 0.62
CA ALA A 101 11.00 -16.64 1.16
C ALA A 101 12.18 -16.54 0.17
N SER A 102 12.48 -17.65 -0.52
CA SER A 102 13.55 -17.72 -1.51
C SER A 102 13.24 -16.83 -2.72
N GLU A 103 12.05 -16.90 -3.28
CA GLU A 103 11.65 -16.04 -4.41
C GLU A 103 11.61 -14.57 -4.02
N ALA A 104 11.15 -14.27 -2.82
CA ALA A 104 11.12 -12.91 -2.31
C ALA A 104 12.53 -12.31 -2.20
N ILE A 105 13.53 -13.05 -1.69
CA ILE A 105 14.90 -12.52 -1.60
C ILE A 105 15.52 -12.31 -2.97
N PHE A 106 15.29 -13.18 -3.96
CA PHE A 106 15.77 -12.97 -5.32
C PHE A 106 15.13 -11.75 -5.98
N SER A 107 13.84 -11.56 -5.80
CA SER A 107 13.12 -10.38 -6.30
C SER A 107 13.63 -9.07 -5.67
N ILE A 108 13.99 -9.11 -4.38
CA ILE A 108 14.62 -7.96 -3.70
C ILE A 108 16.03 -7.70 -4.23
N MET A 109 16.83 -8.74 -4.45
CA MET A 109 18.17 -8.60 -5.03
C MET A 109 18.10 -7.92 -6.42
N ASP A 110 17.16 -8.35 -7.26
CA ASP A 110 16.95 -7.76 -8.59
C ASP A 110 16.48 -6.30 -8.48
N ALA A 111 15.55 -6.00 -7.58
CA ALA A 111 15.08 -4.64 -7.34
C ALA A 111 16.19 -3.70 -6.81
N ILE A 112 17.05 -4.21 -5.92
CA ILE A 112 18.21 -3.46 -5.44
C ILE A 112 19.19 -3.20 -6.58
N LYS A 113 19.47 -4.21 -7.41
CA LYS A 113 20.38 -4.11 -8.53
C LYS A 113 19.90 -3.10 -9.57
N GLU A 114 18.59 -3.05 -9.83
CA GLU A 114 17.98 -2.11 -10.78
C GLU A 114 18.02 -0.66 -10.25
N LYS A 115 17.83 -0.48 -8.93
CA LYS A 115 17.73 0.85 -8.32
C LYS A 115 19.05 1.41 -7.80
N ALA A 116 20.08 0.57 -7.61
CA ALA A 116 21.37 1.01 -7.11
C ALA A 116 22.06 1.92 -8.13
N ASP A 117 22.47 3.11 -7.69
CA ASP A 117 23.28 4.01 -8.50
C ASP A 117 24.75 3.56 -8.60
N ALA A 118 25.52 4.20 -9.49
CA ALA A 118 26.91 3.83 -9.75
C ALA A 118 27.83 3.96 -8.51
N ALA A 119 27.51 4.86 -7.58
CA ALA A 119 28.29 5.07 -6.36
C ALA A 119 28.06 3.94 -5.32
N HIS A 120 26.89 3.29 -5.39
CA HIS A 120 26.47 2.25 -4.46
C HIS A 120 26.30 0.87 -5.12
N TYR A 121 26.90 0.64 -6.28
CA TYR A 121 26.81 -0.61 -7.02
C TYR A 121 27.14 -1.87 -6.17
N ASN A 122 28.00 -1.74 -5.18
CA ASN A 122 28.39 -2.85 -4.31
C ASN A 122 27.25 -3.42 -3.47
N VAL A 123 26.17 -2.66 -3.26
CA VAL A 123 25.00 -3.10 -2.47
C VAL A 123 24.28 -4.28 -3.13
N SER A 124 24.31 -4.38 -4.46
CA SER A 124 23.76 -5.52 -5.21
C SER A 124 24.53 -6.82 -5.05
N ASN A 125 25.76 -6.75 -4.53
CA ASN A 125 26.64 -7.91 -4.32
C ASN A 125 26.79 -8.31 -2.85
N LEU A 126 25.95 -7.77 -1.97
CA LEU A 126 25.93 -8.12 -0.56
C LEU A 126 25.51 -9.57 -0.34
N HIS A 127 25.73 -10.08 0.87
CA HIS A 127 25.30 -11.41 1.26
C HIS A 127 23.84 -11.41 1.61
N PHE A 128 23.06 -12.21 0.89
CA PHE A 128 21.62 -12.39 1.06
C PHE A 128 21.30 -13.81 1.53
N GLY A 129 20.24 -13.93 2.30
CA GLY A 129 19.69 -15.21 2.73
C GLY A 129 18.19 -15.12 2.98
N PHE A 130 17.58 -16.24 3.33
CA PHE A 130 16.17 -16.30 3.66
C PHE A 130 15.88 -17.31 4.76
N GLY A 131 14.78 -17.12 5.47
CA GLY A 131 14.30 -17.99 6.52
C GLY A 131 12.79 -17.99 6.64
N VAL A 132 12.29 -18.94 7.42
CA VAL A 132 10.86 -19.14 7.69
C VAL A 132 10.62 -19.05 9.20
N MET A 133 9.58 -18.32 9.58
CA MET A 133 9.18 -18.16 10.97
C MET A 133 7.81 -18.75 11.23
N VAL A 134 7.73 -19.75 12.09
CA VAL A 134 6.50 -20.46 12.50
C VAL A 134 6.31 -20.40 14.02
N PRO A 135 6.10 -19.23 14.60
CA PRO A 135 6.24 -18.99 16.05
C PRO A 135 5.17 -19.67 16.91
N ASP A 136 4.18 -20.33 16.30
CA ASP A 136 3.06 -20.97 16.99
C ASP A 136 3.19 -22.50 17.08
N ILE A 137 4.19 -23.10 16.42
CA ILE A 137 4.38 -24.56 16.36
C ILE A 137 5.82 -24.96 16.58
N GLU A 138 6.06 -26.19 17.02
CA GLU A 138 7.35 -26.87 16.94
C GLU A 138 7.52 -27.46 15.55
N TYR A 139 8.59 -27.06 14.82
CA TYR A 139 8.86 -27.48 13.47
C TYR A 139 9.89 -28.63 13.45
N GLY A 140 9.45 -29.80 13.90
CA GLY A 140 10.35 -30.93 14.19
C GLY A 140 10.80 -31.78 12.99
N THR A 141 10.13 -31.66 11.83
CA THR A 141 10.42 -32.51 10.65
C THR A 141 10.86 -31.63 9.48
N MET A 142 12.09 -31.86 9.02
CA MET A 142 12.68 -31.14 7.89
C MET A 142 12.61 -31.99 6.63
N GLY A 143 12.29 -31.35 5.50
CA GLY A 143 12.45 -31.93 4.15
C GLY A 143 13.92 -31.89 3.72
N ILE A 144 14.22 -32.52 2.58
CA ILE A 144 15.57 -32.48 1.98
C ILE A 144 15.92 -31.07 1.50
N ASP A 145 14.90 -30.27 1.22
CA ASP A 145 14.93 -28.90 0.73
C ASP A 145 14.99 -27.83 1.84
N GLU A 146 15.03 -28.26 3.11
CA GLU A 146 14.93 -27.41 4.29
C GLU A 146 16.15 -27.59 5.19
N GLU A 147 16.65 -26.51 5.76
CA GLU A 147 17.78 -26.51 6.67
C GLU A 147 17.34 -26.06 8.08
N PRO A 148 17.75 -26.73 9.16
CA PRO A 148 17.35 -26.37 10.52
C PRO A 148 17.68 -24.92 10.90
N TRP A 149 18.75 -24.38 10.39
CA TRP A 149 19.17 -22.99 10.66
C TRP A 149 18.28 -21.95 9.98
N GLN A 150 17.44 -22.33 8.99
CA GLN A 150 16.52 -21.44 8.31
C GLN A 150 15.17 -21.28 9.04
N VAL A 151 14.92 -22.08 10.07
CA VAL A 151 13.62 -22.13 10.74
C VAL A 151 13.69 -21.46 12.12
N PHE A 152 12.75 -20.56 12.34
CA PHE A 152 12.38 -20.06 13.66
C PHE A 152 11.06 -20.72 14.08
N ASP A 153 11.03 -21.39 15.22
CA ASP A 153 9.85 -22.06 15.72
C ASP A 153 9.48 -21.64 17.16
N CYS A 154 8.51 -22.28 17.77
CA CYS A 154 8.05 -21.90 19.11
C CYS A 154 9.15 -22.10 20.19
N ASN A 155 10.16 -22.92 19.95
CA ASN A 155 11.27 -23.17 20.89
C ASN A 155 12.27 -22.00 20.92
N ASP A 156 12.31 -21.16 19.89
CA ASP A 156 13.12 -19.94 19.85
C ASP A 156 12.55 -18.82 20.76
N GLY A 157 11.30 -18.93 21.20
CA GLY A 157 10.65 -17.96 22.08
C GLY A 157 10.46 -16.59 21.41
N ASP A 158 11.13 -15.57 21.94
CA ASP A 158 11.20 -14.22 21.38
C ASP A 158 12.61 -13.83 20.88
N ASN A 159 13.52 -14.79 20.81
CA ASN A 159 14.93 -14.60 20.48
C ASN A 159 15.20 -14.41 18.99
N VAL A 160 14.52 -13.45 18.36
CA VAL A 160 14.69 -13.16 16.92
C VAL A 160 16.13 -12.77 16.55
N ARG A 161 16.88 -12.18 17.49
CA ARG A 161 18.29 -11.84 17.28
C ARG A 161 19.14 -13.09 17.08
N ASP A 162 19.02 -14.07 17.95
CA ASP A 162 19.80 -15.29 17.89
C ASP A 162 19.43 -16.14 16.69
N PHE A 163 18.15 -16.09 16.27
CA PHE A 163 17.72 -16.67 15.00
C PHE A 163 18.42 -16.02 13.80
N ILE A 164 18.48 -14.71 13.71
CA ILE A 164 19.17 -14.03 12.60
C ILE A 164 20.68 -14.32 12.59
N ILE A 165 21.31 -14.45 13.76
CA ILE A 165 22.72 -14.87 13.83
C ILE A 165 22.87 -16.30 13.30
N ARG A 166 22.05 -17.26 13.76
CA ARG A 166 22.04 -18.64 13.30
C ARG A 166 21.78 -18.71 11.77
N LEU A 167 20.84 -17.92 11.26
CA LEU A 167 20.53 -17.81 9.83
C LEU A 167 21.74 -17.29 9.03
N ALA A 168 22.44 -16.27 9.56
CA ALA A 168 23.63 -15.71 8.92
C ALA A 168 24.78 -16.71 8.87
N GLU A 169 25.03 -17.43 9.96
CA GLU A 169 26.08 -18.45 10.03
C GLU A 169 25.82 -19.62 9.08
N GLY A 170 24.58 -20.14 9.06
CA GLY A 170 24.17 -21.21 8.16
C GLY A 170 24.22 -20.80 6.69
N SER A 171 23.68 -19.64 6.38
CA SER A 171 23.70 -19.06 5.03
C SER A 171 25.14 -18.81 4.53
N LYS A 172 26.01 -18.28 5.42
CA LYS A 172 27.43 -18.09 5.10
C LYS A 172 28.11 -19.42 4.83
N LYS A 173 27.93 -20.44 5.68
CA LYS A 173 28.51 -21.76 5.51
C LYS A 173 28.11 -22.37 4.17
N LYS A 174 26.82 -22.33 3.83
CA LYS A 174 26.28 -22.81 2.54
C LYS A 174 26.89 -22.07 1.34
N TYR A 175 27.07 -20.74 1.47
CA TYR A 175 27.76 -19.94 0.46
C TYR A 175 29.22 -20.37 0.30
N GLU A 176 29.95 -20.55 1.41
CA GLU A 176 31.37 -20.91 1.40
C GLU A 176 31.64 -22.33 0.86
N GLU A 177 30.75 -23.26 1.05
CA GLU A 177 30.76 -24.61 0.46
C GLU A 177 30.65 -24.59 -1.08
N THR A 178 29.93 -23.61 -1.61
CA THR A 178 29.67 -23.51 -3.07
C THR A 178 30.66 -22.61 -3.78
N TYR A 179 31.02 -21.46 -3.18
CA TYR A 179 31.75 -20.36 -3.84
C TYR A 179 33.09 -20.03 -3.20
N GLY A 180 33.45 -20.75 -2.14
CA GLY A 180 34.65 -20.46 -1.33
C GLY A 180 34.40 -19.32 -0.33
N LYS A 181 35.45 -18.95 0.39
CA LYS A 181 35.38 -18.06 1.56
C LYS A 181 34.67 -16.74 1.24
N LEU A 182 33.67 -16.41 2.05
CA LEU A 182 32.91 -15.17 1.91
C LEU A 182 33.81 -13.95 2.17
N ASN A 183 33.89 -13.07 1.18
CA ASN A 183 34.62 -11.82 1.33
C ASN A 183 33.88 -10.90 2.32
N PRO A 184 34.55 -10.37 3.36
CA PRO A 184 33.94 -9.43 4.31
C PRO A 184 33.30 -8.20 3.67
N SER A 185 33.75 -7.77 2.49
CA SER A 185 33.13 -6.67 1.74
C SER A 185 31.72 -6.95 1.24
N LYS A 186 31.29 -8.21 1.24
CA LYS A 186 29.92 -8.62 0.94
C LYS A 186 28.97 -8.54 2.13
N LEU A 187 29.47 -8.25 3.31
CA LEU A 187 28.61 -8.04 4.49
C LEU A 187 28.16 -6.59 4.54
N PRO A 188 26.86 -6.31 4.76
CA PRO A 188 26.35 -4.96 4.79
C PRO A 188 26.98 -4.16 5.94
N THR A 189 27.20 -2.89 5.68
CA THR A 189 27.59 -1.88 6.67
C THR A 189 26.36 -1.10 7.16
N THR A 190 26.52 -0.32 8.21
CA THR A 190 25.46 0.62 8.65
C THR A 190 25.14 1.68 7.58
N GLN A 191 26.12 2.02 6.72
CA GLN A 191 25.92 2.93 5.58
C GLN A 191 25.04 2.27 4.51
N ASP A 192 25.31 1.00 4.18
CA ASP A 192 24.50 0.23 3.25
C ASP A 192 23.05 0.10 3.74
N ALA A 193 22.85 -0.14 5.03
CA ALA A 193 21.51 -0.18 5.63
C ALA A 193 20.74 1.14 5.44
N LYS A 194 21.40 2.30 5.61
CA LYS A 194 20.80 3.62 5.35
C LYS A 194 20.47 3.82 3.87
N TYR A 195 21.36 3.41 2.98
CA TYR A 195 21.12 3.49 1.55
C TYR A 195 19.96 2.58 1.11
N LEU A 196 19.88 1.37 1.63
CA LEU A 196 18.77 0.44 1.36
C LEU A 196 17.42 1.01 1.77
N ILE A 197 17.34 1.75 2.87
CA ILE A 197 16.10 2.47 3.25
C ILE A 197 15.69 3.43 2.14
N SER A 198 16.63 4.21 1.60
CA SER A 198 16.33 5.23 0.60
C SER A 198 15.82 4.66 -0.73
N ILE A 199 16.24 3.45 -1.10
CA ILE A 199 15.84 2.82 -2.37
C ILE A 199 14.65 1.86 -2.23
N LEU A 200 14.51 1.16 -1.10
CA LEU A 200 13.44 0.19 -0.89
C LEU A 200 12.16 0.83 -0.35
N ARG A 201 12.29 1.84 0.50
CA ARG A 201 11.16 2.55 1.10
C ARG A 201 11.53 4.01 1.38
N SER A 202 11.71 4.78 0.30
CA SER A 202 12.06 6.19 0.37
C SER A 202 10.93 7.02 0.97
N ASP A 203 11.30 7.95 1.85
CA ASP A 203 10.41 9.01 2.28
C ASP A 203 10.12 9.94 1.10
N PHE A 204 8.86 10.32 0.92
CA PHE A 204 8.49 11.34 -0.05
C PHE A 204 7.32 12.17 0.49
N ASP A 205 7.33 13.44 0.16
CA ASP A 205 6.19 14.35 0.33
C ASP A 205 5.75 14.81 -1.06
N LYS A 206 4.62 14.31 -1.54
CA LYS A 206 4.03 14.71 -2.83
C LYS A 206 2.81 15.55 -2.56
N VAL A 207 2.95 16.86 -2.77
CA VAL A 207 1.83 17.78 -2.72
C VAL A 207 0.90 17.51 -3.89
N LEU A 208 -0.41 17.53 -3.65
CA LEU A 208 -1.42 17.42 -4.72
C LEU A 208 -1.12 18.41 -5.83
N ALA A 209 -1.05 17.93 -7.07
CA ALA A 209 -0.88 18.78 -8.24
C ALA A 209 -1.98 19.86 -8.24
N ILE A 210 -1.63 21.09 -8.66
CA ILE A 210 -2.57 22.23 -8.69
C ILE A 210 -3.87 21.85 -9.40
N LYS A 211 -3.78 21.11 -10.50
CA LYS A 211 -4.95 20.61 -11.24
C LYS A 211 -5.85 19.70 -10.40
N ALA A 212 -5.27 18.79 -9.61
CA ALA A 212 -6.04 17.90 -8.72
C ALA A 212 -6.68 18.68 -7.57
N ARG A 213 -6.00 19.69 -7.03
CA ARG A 213 -6.56 20.59 -5.99
C ARG A 213 -7.72 21.40 -6.52
N ILE A 214 -7.63 21.92 -7.77
CA ILE A 214 -8.70 22.66 -8.43
C ILE A 214 -9.89 21.72 -8.65
N ASN A 215 -9.68 20.52 -9.21
CA ASN A 215 -10.76 19.57 -9.45
C ASN A 215 -11.47 19.13 -8.16
N ASN A 216 -10.71 18.89 -7.08
CA ASN A 216 -11.31 18.55 -5.78
C ASN A 216 -12.11 19.73 -5.20
N ALA A 217 -11.58 20.95 -5.29
CA ALA A 217 -12.29 22.15 -4.84
C ALA A 217 -13.55 22.42 -5.67
N GLU A 218 -13.51 22.16 -6.97
CA GLU A 218 -14.68 22.25 -7.85
C GLU A 218 -15.72 21.19 -7.50
N GLN A 219 -15.33 19.95 -7.21
CA GLN A 219 -16.24 18.90 -6.78
C GLN A 219 -16.87 19.20 -5.41
N GLU A 220 -16.10 19.68 -4.44
CA GLU A 220 -16.61 20.10 -3.13
C GLU A 220 -17.60 21.28 -3.25
N LEU A 221 -17.40 22.17 -4.23
CA LEU A 221 -18.33 23.27 -4.53
C LEU A 221 -19.65 22.81 -5.15
N ILE A 222 -19.69 21.63 -5.76
CA ILE A 222 -20.87 21.08 -6.44
C ILE A 222 -21.73 20.23 -5.49
N GLU A 223 -21.18 19.74 -4.38
CA GLU A 223 -21.96 19.02 -3.37
C GLU A 223 -22.93 19.96 -2.61
N LEU A 224 -24.22 19.66 -2.73
CA LEU A 224 -25.25 20.40 -1.99
C LEU A 224 -25.22 20.02 -0.52
N THR A 225 -25.33 21.01 0.36
CA THR A 225 -25.55 20.79 1.77
C THR A 225 -26.98 20.27 2.04
N GLU A 226 -27.20 19.60 3.19
CA GLU A 226 -28.51 19.09 3.58
C GLU A 226 -29.62 20.18 3.57
N LYS A 227 -29.25 21.42 3.93
CA LYS A 227 -30.16 22.58 3.87
C LYS A 227 -30.55 22.96 2.44
N GLN A 228 -29.61 22.83 1.50
CA GLN A 228 -29.86 23.11 0.10
C GLN A 228 -30.75 22.04 -0.53
N TYR A 229 -30.59 20.75 -0.16
CA TYR A 229 -31.53 19.69 -0.56
C TYR A 229 -32.97 19.97 -0.10
N LYS A 230 -33.16 20.35 1.17
CA LYS A 230 -34.48 20.73 1.69
C LYS A 230 -35.11 21.92 0.91
N CYS A 231 -34.27 22.86 0.47
CA CYS A 231 -34.74 23.97 -0.38
C CYS A 231 -35.19 23.49 -1.76
N LEU A 232 -34.52 22.54 -2.38
CA LEU A 232 -34.92 21.93 -3.65
C LEU A 232 -36.25 21.20 -3.52
N ASP A 233 -36.45 20.42 -2.45
CA ASP A 233 -37.73 19.72 -2.22
C ASP A 233 -38.88 20.70 -2.10
N GLN A 234 -38.72 21.83 -1.39
CA GLN A 234 -39.73 22.89 -1.31
C GLN A 234 -40.01 23.56 -2.66
N ILE A 235 -39.01 23.69 -3.54
CA ILE A 235 -39.19 24.23 -4.89
C ILE A 235 -39.98 23.26 -5.77
N GLU A 236 -39.82 21.96 -5.62
CA GLU A 236 -40.55 20.94 -6.38
C GLU A 236 -42.03 20.91 -6.04
N GLU A 237 -42.38 21.14 -4.79
CA GLU A 237 -43.80 21.19 -4.34
C GLU A 237 -44.54 22.45 -4.77
N ASN A 238 -43.82 23.50 -5.19
CA ASN A 238 -44.41 24.79 -5.53
C ASN A 238 -44.24 25.13 -7.03
N ARG A 239 -45.29 25.63 -7.63
CA ARG A 239 -45.28 26.10 -9.06
C ARG A 239 -44.36 27.30 -9.29
N ARG A 240 -44.10 28.10 -8.27
CA ARG A 240 -43.25 29.28 -8.31
C ARG A 240 -42.52 29.38 -6.96
N GLY A 241 -41.22 29.64 -7.01
CA GLY A 241 -40.42 29.82 -5.83
C GLY A 241 -39.40 30.95 -6.01
N ILE A 242 -39.08 31.65 -4.93
CA ILE A 242 -38.01 32.65 -4.88
C ILE A 242 -37.04 32.21 -3.78
N VAL A 243 -35.76 32.07 -4.13
CA VAL A 243 -34.71 31.68 -3.17
C VAL A 243 -33.91 32.93 -2.77
N TYR A 244 -34.01 33.30 -1.51
CA TYR A 244 -33.25 34.39 -0.93
C TYR A 244 -32.03 33.87 -0.15
N GLY A 245 -30.94 34.63 -0.19
CA GLY A 245 -29.74 34.34 0.61
C GLY A 245 -28.60 35.28 0.27
N PRO A 246 -27.62 35.47 1.18
CA PRO A 246 -26.40 36.23 0.95
C PRO A 246 -25.57 35.69 -0.22
N ALA A 247 -24.54 36.43 -0.63
CA ALA A 247 -23.54 35.93 -1.60
C ALA A 247 -22.83 34.71 -1.02
N GLY A 248 -22.51 33.73 -1.87
CA GLY A 248 -21.79 32.49 -1.46
C GLY A 248 -22.66 31.40 -0.83
N THR A 249 -23.97 31.56 -0.70
CA THR A 249 -24.88 30.55 -0.11
C THR A 249 -25.33 29.43 -1.07
N GLY A 250 -24.75 29.35 -2.27
CA GLY A 250 -25.03 28.28 -3.23
C GLY A 250 -26.33 28.46 -4.06
N LYS A 251 -26.94 29.65 -4.12
CA LYS A 251 -28.18 29.87 -4.95
C LYS A 251 -28.00 29.45 -6.40
N THR A 252 -26.82 29.67 -6.96
CA THR A 252 -26.50 29.28 -8.34
C THR A 252 -26.45 27.76 -8.49
N LEU A 253 -25.90 27.04 -7.50
CA LEU A 253 -25.91 25.59 -7.48
C LEU A 253 -27.31 25.01 -7.36
N LEU A 254 -28.17 25.62 -6.52
CA LEU A 254 -29.59 25.25 -6.44
C LEU A 254 -30.29 25.42 -7.79
N ALA A 255 -30.02 26.50 -8.52
CA ALA A 255 -30.61 26.73 -9.86
C ALA A 255 -30.16 25.64 -10.87
N ILE A 256 -28.90 25.24 -10.84
CA ILE A 256 -28.34 24.17 -11.68
C ILE A 256 -29.02 22.84 -11.36
N GLU A 257 -29.04 22.44 -10.07
CA GLU A 257 -29.62 21.18 -9.65
C GLU A 257 -31.13 21.12 -9.94
N GLN A 258 -31.86 22.22 -9.73
CA GLN A 258 -33.27 22.29 -10.12
C GLN A 258 -33.47 22.17 -11.63
N ALA A 259 -32.59 22.77 -12.41
CA ALA A 259 -32.64 22.63 -13.88
C ALA A 259 -32.40 21.16 -14.28
N LYS A 260 -31.39 20.48 -13.74
CA LYS A 260 -31.11 19.06 -14.00
C LYS A 260 -32.28 18.17 -13.62
N LYS A 261 -32.82 18.31 -12.40
CA LYS A 261 -33.99 17.55 -11.94
C LYS A 261 -35.20 17.78 -12.85
N SER A 262 -35.46 19.03 -13.26
CA SER A 262 -36.59 19.34 -14.11
C SER A 262 -36.45 18.76 -15.51
N VAL A 263 -35.25 18.75 -16.08
CA VAL A 263 -34.98 18.10 -17.38
C VAL A 263 -35.13 16.57 -17.25
N ALA A 264 -34.59 15.97 -16.23
CA ALA A 264 -34.73 14.53 -15.97
C ALA A 264 -36.18 14.09 -15.79
N ASN A 265 -37.03 14.99 -15.28
CA ASN A 265 -38.48 14.81 -15.20
C ASN A 265 -39.23 15.17 -16.51
N GLY A 266 -38.54 15.30 -17.65
CA GLY A 266 -39.10 15.54 -18.96
C GLY A 266 -39.62 16.96 -19.22
N LYS A 267 -39.29 17.92 -18.35
CA LYS A 267 -39.71 19.31 -18.54
C LYS A 267 -38.78 20.05 -19.50
N ARG A 268 -39.35 20.96 -20.28
CA ARG A 268 -38.58 21.90 -21.13
C ARG A 268 -38.07 23.04 -20.25
N VAL A 269 -36.75 23.12 -20.04
CA VAL A 269 -36.13 24.05 -19.10
C VAL A 269 -35.31 25.11 -19.82
N ALA A 270 -35.39 26.36 -19.36
CA ALA A 270 -34.46 27.43 -19.72
C ALA A 270 -33.74 27.90 -18.43
N LEU A 271 -32.44 27.83 -18.40
CA LEU A 271 -31.61 28.38 -17.32
C LEU A 271 -31.03 29.72 -17.78
N ILE A 272 -31.49 30.78 -17.15
CA ILE A 272 -31.21 32.15 -17.59
C ILE A 272 -30.53 32.93 -16.46
N CYS A 273 -29.49 33.71 -16.80
CA CYS A 273 -28.87 34.66 -15.89
C CYS A 273 -28.72 36.05 -16.54
N PHE A 274 -28.35 37.02 -15.73
CA PHE A 274 -28.08 38.39 -16.23
C PHE A 274 -26.62 38.57 -16.63
N ASN A 275 -25.69 37.98 -15.84
CA ASN A 275 -24.27 38.16 -16.01
C ASN A 275 -23.71 37.23 -17.11
N SER A 276 -22.97 37.81 -18.07
CA SER A 276 -22.38 37.08 -19.19
C SER A 276 -21.37 36.00 -18.74
N SER A 277 -20.54 36.31 -17.75
CA SER A 277 -19.55 35.34 -17.24
C SER A 277 -20.22 34.11 -16.60
N ILE A 278 -21.34 34.31 -15.90
CA ILE A 278 -22.14 33.20 -15.34
C ILE A 278 -22.85 32.44 -16.47
N GLY A 279 -23.32 33.14 -17.51
CA GLY A 279 -23.92 32.51 -18.67
C GLY A 279 -22.97 31.57 -19.39
N THR A 280 -21.75 32.02 -19.69
CA THR A 280 -20.71 31.21 -20.31
C THR A 280 -20.31 30.02 -19.43
N TRP A 281 -20.22 30.23 -18.09
CA TRP A 281 -19.94 29.14 -17.16
C TRP A 281 -21.06 28.10 -17.16
N PHE A 282 -22.33 28.50 -17.17
CA PHE A 282 -23.46 27.59 -17.30
C PHE A 282 -23.40 26.79 -18.61
N GLU A 283 -23.12 27.43 -19.72
CA GLU A 283 -23.01 26.78 -21.03
C GLU A 283 -21.90 25.73 -21.01
N THR A 284 -20.73 26.06 -20.49
CA THR A 284 -19.60 25.13 -20.35
C THR A 284 -19.99 23.94 -19.48
N TYR A 285 -20.56 24.20 -18.31
CA TYR A 285 -20.96 23.15 -17.36
C TYR A 285 -21.97 22.17 -17.98
N PHE A 286 -23.03 22.67 -18.63
CA PHE A 286 -24.04 21.80 -19.23
C PHE A 286 -23.56 21.14 -20.54
N ASN A 287 -22.55 21.67 -21.21
CA ASN A 287 -21.98 21.03 -22.39
C ASN A 287 -21.19 19.76 -22.04
N GLU A 288 -20.63 19.67 -20.84
CA GLU A 288 -19.92 18.51 -20.33
C GLU A 288 -20.86 17.40 -19.82
N LEU A 289 -22.14 17.70 -19.58
CA LEU A 289 -23.12 16.73 -19.07
C LEU A 289 -23.74 15.90 -20.19
N ALA A 290 -24.28 14.73 -19.81
CA ALA A 290 -25.07 13.88 -20.71
C ALA A 290 -26.33 14.62 -21.20
N LYS A 291 -26.77 14.29 -22.42
CA LYS A 291 -27.92 14.99 -23.07
C LYS A 291 -29.20 15.00 -22.23
N GLU A 292 -29.40 13.97 -21.44
CA GLU A 292 -30.56 13.80 -20.56
C GLU A 292 -30.66 14.84 -19.42
N TYR A 293 -29.60 15.58 -19.15
CA TYR A 293 -29.57 16.64 -18.14
C TYR A 293 -29.46 18.04 -18.72
N LYS A 294 -29.43 18.19 -20.06
CA LYS A 294 -29.25 19.49 -20.72
C LYS A 294 -30.55 20.27 -20.84
N PRO A 295 -30.63 21.50 -20.26
CA PRO A 295 -31.75 22.41 -20.51
C PRO A 295 -31.90 22.72 -21.99
N ALA A 296 -33.11 23.05 -22.40
CA ALA A 296 -33.42 23.48 -23.77
C ALA A 296 -32.73 24.80 -24.12
N TYR A 297 -32.49 25.62 -23.14
CA TYR A 297 -31.70 26.86 -23.27
C TYR A 297 -30.87 27.11 -22.01
N VAL A 298 -29.62 27.53 -22.20
CA VAL A 298 -28.72 27.98 -21.14
C VAL A 298 -28.04 29.25 -21.64
N GLY A 299 -28.02 30.33 -20.84
CA GLY A 299 -27.34 31.56 -21.24
C GLY A 299 -27.86 32.80 -20.56
N THR A 300 -27.60 33.96 -21.14
CA THR A 300 -28.09 35.23 -20.60
C THR A 300 -29.51 35.58 -21.10
N PHE A 301 -30.21 36.39 -20.32
CA PHE A 301 -31.51 36.91 -20.74
C PHE A 301 -31.42 37.67 -22.09
N HIS A 302 -30.35 38.42 -22.30
CA HIS A 302 -30.15 39.18 -23.55
C HIS A 302 -29.98 38.24 -24.77
N SER A 303 -29.21 37.18 -24.62
CA SER A 303 -29.01 36.21 -25.72
C SER A 303 -30.24 35.36 -26.02
N LEU A 304 -31.19 35.25 -25.09
CA LEU A 304 -32.46 34.57 -25.32
C LEU A 304 -33.42 35.40 -26.22
N LEU A 305 -33.26 36.73 -26.21
CA LEU A 305 -34.14 37.64 -26.94
C LEU A 305 -33.64 38.01 -28.34
N MET A 306 -32.41 37.64 -28.67
CA MET A 306 -31.82 37.80 -30.00
C MET A 306 -32.11 36.59 -30.90
#